data_1f96ede8ddea884a310034edf6202916
#
_entry.id   1f96ede8ddea884a310034edf6202916
#
_cell.length_a   1.000
_cell.length_b   1.000
_cell.length_c   1.000
_cell.angle_alpha   90.00
_cell.angle_beta   90.00
_cell.angle_gamma   90.00
#
_symmetry.space_group_name_H-M   'P 1'
#
loop_
_entity.id
_entity.type
_entity.pdbx_description
1 polymer ?
#
loop_
_entity_poly.entity_id
_entity_poly.type
_entity_poly.pdbx_seq_one_letter_code
_entity_poly.pdbx_strand_id
1 'polypeptide(L)'
;MALTLYRGATALNQLPKAAQAALAVASTAKQALNIIRQTRYYANLAMKAKRQIEQEVRSAFGSNPAPAMAPVAVGQQVVLNKPRYRAGNTNGVVNVSHREYVGEISGDTTFGVISYPINPGLGSSFPWLGGIANNYEKYRIRSLTYEFINIAATSERGRITMAVDDVLDAVPTNKVDMFQIADAVEGPVWEPLRLKVRPSGLLFTRNGPLSGVDLKTYDAGRFIAAISNASDSTVKGELFVTYDIELHIPQSAKCPGDYGAGTVASFNQSQPFTGVVLTGGLDGFSIGTYKWLFSRPGVYLVSYYLSVSTIGTPTFITSGCSMSTASANSSTVWMSTSIITVTVPNAYINVTWNSGAGAATTTIFAAPYNNYN
;
A
#
# COMPACT_ATOMS: atom_id res chain seq x y z
N MET A 1 32.63 -13.67 -39.58
CA MET A 1 34.09 -13.79 -39.33
C MET A 1 34.71 -12.51 -38.77
N ALA A 2 34.43 -11.32 -39.25
CA ALA A 2 34.99 -10.05 -38.77
C ALA A 2 34.66 -9.70 -37.30
N LEU A 3 33.44 -9.98 -36.84
CA LEU A 3 33.01 -9.67 -35.46
C LEU A 3 33.67 -10.58 -34.39
N THR A 4 34.06 -11.78 -34.77
CA THR A 4 34.74 -12.73 -33.88
C THR A 4 36.22 -12.35 -33.72
N LEU A 5 36.82 -11.78 -34.76
CA LEU A 5 38.19 -11.26 -34.73
C LEU A 5 38.29 -9.97 -33.88
N TYR A 6 37.29 -9.08 -33.95
CA TYR A 6 37.24 -7.83 -33.15
C TYR A 6 37.10 -8.09 -31.65
N ARG A 7 36.27 -9.09 -31.25
CA ARG A 7 36.18 -9.55 -29.85
C ARG A 7 37.42 -10.25 -29.35
N GLY A 8 38.19 -10.86 -30.23
CA GLY A 8 39.50 -11.44 -29.90
C GLY A 8 40.59 -10.41 -29.62
N ALA A 9 40.63 -9.32 -30.37
CA ALA A 9 41.64 -8.26 -30.24
C ALA A 9 41.50 -7.46 -28.93
N THR A 10 40.28 -7.16 -28.50
CA THR A 10 40.03 -6.47 -27.20
C THR A 10 40.36 -7.35 -25.98
N ALA A 11 40.24 -8.67 -26.07
CA ALA A 11 40.60 -9.60 -25.01
C ALA A 11 42.12 -9.77 -24.87
N LEU A 12 42.87 -9.58 -25.94
CA LEU A 12 44.33 -9.65 -25.94
C LEU A 12 45.01 -8.52 -25.15
N ASN A 13 44.42 -7.31 -25.21
CA ASN A 13 44.97 -6.15 -24.48
C ASN A 13 44.78 -6.23 -22.95
N GLN A 14 43.99 -7.16 -22.44
CA GLN A 14 43.77 -7.39 -21.01
C GLN A 14 44.69 -8.47 -20.43
N LEU A 15 45.54 -9.09 -21.24
CA LEU A 15 46.48 -10.11 -20.78
C LEU A 15 47.75 -9.48 -20.20
N PRO A 16 48.40 -10.10 -19.20
CA PRO A 16 49.72 -9.70 -18.73
C PRO A 16 50.72 -9.62 -19.88
N LYS A 17 51.62 -8.63 -19.86
CA LYS A 17 52.62 -8.40 -20.92
C LYS A 17 53.42 -9.65 -21.30
N ALA A 18 53.75 -10.51 -20.34
CA ALA A 18 54.41 -11.79 -20.57
C ALA A 18 53.58 -12.78 -21.42
N ALA A 19 52.27 -12.79 -21.22
CA ALA A 19 51.34 -13.63 -21.99
C ALA A 19 51.15 -13.10 -23.41
N GLN A 20 51.15 -11.78 -23.59
CA GLN A 20 51.10 -11.14 -24.91
C GLN A 20 52.38 -11.46 -25.73
N ALA A 21 53.55 -11.43 -25.09
CA ALA A 21 54.82 -11.80 -25.73
C ALA A 21 54.86 -13.30 -26.14
N ALA A 22 54.36 -14.18 -25.28
CA ALA A 22 54.28 -15.62 -25.59
C ALA A 22 53.27 -15.92 -26.72
N LEU A 23 52.18 -15.15 -26.84
CA LEU A 23 51.23 -15.27 -27.94
C LEU A 23 51.82 -14.83 -29.29
N ALA A 24 52.70 -13.79 -29.27
CA ALA A 24 53.35 -13.28 -30.49
C ALA A 24 54.34 -14.30 -31.10
N VAL A 25 54.86 -15.23 -30.28
CA VAL A 25 55.78 -16.27 -30.72
C VAL A 25 55.05 -17.60 -31.05
N ALA A 26 53.78 -17.72 -30.80
CA ALA A 26 53.03 -18.96 -31.02
C ALA A 26 52.84 -19.22 -32.50
N SER A 27 53.43 -20.29 -33.01
CA SER A 27 53.39 -20.66 -34.42
C SER A 27 52.10 -21.36 -34.87
N THR A 28 51.23 -21.74 -33.94
CA THR A 28 49.96 -22.44 -34.24
C THR A 28 48.81 -21.95 -33.36
N ALA A 29 47.58 -21.97 -33.89
CA ALA A 29 46.37 -21.61 -33.14
C ALA A 29 46.16 -22.45 -31.85
N LYS A 30 46.64 -23.70 -31.83
CA LYS A 30 46.60 -24.58 -30.65
C LYS A 30 47.50 -24.09 -29.52
N GLN A 31 48.72 -23.62 -29.84
CA GLN A 31 49.63 -23.08 -28.84
C GLN A 31 49.11 -21.78 -28.24
N ALA A 32 48.56 -20.89 -29.10
CA ALA A 32 47.93 -19.65 -28.62
C ALA A 32 46.77 -19.92 -27.66
N LEU A 33 45.92 -20.90 -27.98
CA LEU A 33 44.78 -21.29 -27.12
C LEU A 33 45.21 -21.88 -25.77
N ASN A 34 46.28 -22.66 -25.75
CA ASN A 34 46.87 -23.20 -24.51
C ASN A 34 47.43 -22.08 -23.61
N ILE A 35 48.16 -21.12 -24.17
CA ILE A 35 48.68 -19.97 -23.45
C ILE A 35 47.56 -19.16 -22.82
N ILE A 36 46.45 -18.89 -23.57
CA ILE A 36 45.29 -18.18 -23.07
C ILE A 36 44.61 -18.96 -21.93
N ARG A 37 44.46 -20.28 -22.05
CA ARG A 37 43.88 -21.13 -20.97
C ARG A 37 44.72 -21.12 -19.71
N GLN A 38 46.05 -21.27 -19.83
CA GLN A 38 46.95 -21.22 -18.69
C GLN A 38 46.92 -19.85 -18.02
N THR A 39 46.96 -18.77 -18.78
CA THR A 39 46.91 -17.41 -18.23
C THR A 39 45.59 -17.15 -17.47
N ARG A 40 44.46 -17.60 -18.00
CA ARG A 40 43.15 -17.53 -17.28
C ARG A 40 43.14 -18.38 -16.02
N TYR A 41 43.76 -19.56 -16.05
CA TYR A 41 43.88 -20.42 -14.87
C TYR A 41 44.70 -19.74 -13.76
N TYR A 42 45.86 -19.17 -14.07
CA TYR A 42 46.69 -18.45 -13.09
C TYR A 42 46.01 -17.15 -12.59
N ALA A 43 45.30 -16.43 -13.45
CA ALA A 43 44.55 -15.25 -13.04
C ALA A 43 43.42 -15.61 -12.04
N ASN A 44 42.70 -16.70 -12.28
CA ASN A 44 41.67 -17.19 -11.37
C ASN A 44 42.26 -17.70 -10.05
N LEU A 45 43.45 -18.35 -10.09
CA LEU A 45 44.16 -18.80 -8.89
C LEU A 45 44.61 -17.60 -8.04
N ALA A 46 45.15 -16.56 -8.68
CA ALA A 46 45.57 -15.32 -8.03
C ALA A 46 44.37 -14.59 -7.38
N MET A 47 43.21 -14.55 -8.06
CA MET A 47 41.99 -13.98 -7.47
C MET A 47 41.45 -14.78 -6.27
N LYS A 48 41.56 -16.13 -6.31
CA LYS A 48 41.20 -16.97 -5.16
C LYS A 48 42.13 -16.72 -3.98
N ALA A 49 43.45 -16.69 -4.22
CA ALA A 49 44.43 -16.40 -3.18
C ALA A 49 44.24 -15.00 -2.58
N LYS A 50 43.98 -13.99 -3.41
CA LYS A 50 43.64 -12.65 -2.92
C LYS A 50 42.43 -12.64 -1.99
N ARG A 51 41.35 -13.33 -2.37
CA ARG A 51 40.15 -13.44 -1.53
C ARG A 51 40.40 -14.17 -0.22
N GLN A 52 41.23 -15.23 -0.23
CA GLN A 52 41.60 -15.92 0.99
C GLN A 52 42.44 -15.03 1.90
N ILE A 53 43.43 -14.32 1.38
CA ILE A 53 44.23 -13.35 2.14
C ILE A 53 43.32 -12.24 2.72
N GLU A 54 42.38 -11.69 1.93
CA GLU A 54 41.43 -10.70 2.42
C GLU A 54 40.52 -11.25 3.53
N GLN A 55 40.12 -12.53 3.46
CA GLN A 55 39.36 -13.18 4.50
C GLN A 55 40.19 -13.44 5.75
N GLU A 56 41.45 -13.92 5.60
CA GLU A 56 42.35 -14.13 6.73
C GLU A 56 42.76 -12.82 7.40
N VAL A 57 43.02 -11.77 6.63
CA VAL A 57 43.25 -10.43 7.17
C VAL A 57 42.04 -9.92 7.93
N ARG A 58 40.82 -10.09 7.41
CA ARG A 58 39.60 -9.73 8.12
C ARG A 58 39.36 -10.55 9.39
N SER A 59 39.73 -11.83 9.41
CA SER A 59 39.60 -12.68 10.59
C SER A 59 40.71 -12.42 11.64
N ALA A 60 41.93 -12.12 11.19
CA ALA A 60 43.07 -11.87 12.08
C ALA A 60 43.08 -10.47 12.73
N PHE A 61 42.61 -9.48 12.01
CA PHE A 61 42.56 -8.11 12.54
C PHE A 61 41.22 -7.73 13.18
N GLY A 62 40.29 -8.71 13.28
CA GLY A 62 38.93 -8.42 13.73
C GLY A 62 38.29 -7.34 12.85
N SER A 63 37.01 -7.33 12.68
CA SER A 63 36.36 -6.14 12.16
C SER A 63 36.81 -4.97 13.05
N ASN A 64 37.63 -4.05 12.52
CA ASN A 64 37.81 -2.78 13.22
C ASN A 64 36.39 -2.35 13.66
N PRO A 65 36.15 -2.14 14.95
CA PRO A 65 34.88 -1.58 15.34
C PRO A 65 34.72 -0.34 14.46
N ALA A 66 33.70 -0.36 13.61
CA ALA A 66 33.38 0.83 12.82
C ALA A 66 33.43 2.00 13.80
N PRO A 67 34.14 3.09 13.49
CA PRO A 67 34.22 4.20 14.42
C PRO A 67 32.80 4.48 14.89
N ALA A 68 32.58 4.55 16.20
CA ALA A 68 31.27 4.79 16.79
C ALA A 68 30.79 6.14 16.23
N MET A 69 30.12 6.08 15.09
CA MET A 69 29.52 7.25 14.48
C MET A 69 28.24 7.58 15.28
N ALA A 70 28.09 8.83 15.61
CA ALA A 70 26.82 9.28 16.16
C ALA A 70 25.69 8.89 15.16
N PRO A 71 24.55 8.42 15.65
CA PRO A 71 23.43 8.09 14.76
C PRO A 71 23.06 9.32 13.93
N VAL A 72 22.98 9.15 12.62
CA VAL A 72 22.64 10.21 11.68
C VAL A 72 21.32 9.82 11.02
N ALA A 73 20.31 10.68 11.11
CA ALA A 73 19.11 10.53 10.31
C ALA A 73 19.46 10.74 8.84
N VAL A 74 19.22 9.75 8.03
CA VAL A 74 19.42 9.84 6.57
C VAL A 74 18.10 10.22 5.94
N GLY A 75 17.97 11.48 5.50
CA GLY A 75 16.85 11.91 4.68
C GLY A 75 16.89 11.19 3.34
N GLN A 76 15.78 10.57 2.95
CA GLN A 76 15.65 9.97 1.62
C GLN A 76 14.87 10.88 0.70
N GLN A 77 15.40 11.13 -0.50
CA GLN A 77 14.62 11.75 -1.56
C GLN A 77 13.61 10.74 -2.09
N VAL A 78 12.33 11.09 -2.03
CA VAL A 78 11.26 10.28 -2.60
C VAL A 78 11.08 10.63 -4.07
N VAL A 79 11.28 9.67 -4.96
CA VAL A 79 11.00 9.80 -6.38
C VAL A 79 9.84 8.87 -6.72
N LEU A 80 8.73 9.46 -7.19
CA LEU A 80 7.60 8.72 -7.72
C LEU A 80 7.82 8.51 -9.22
N ASN A 81 8.04 7.27 -9.62
CA ASN A 81 8.15 6.90 -11.03
C ASN A 81 6.77 6.86 -11.68
N LYS A 82 6.72 7.14 -12.99
CA LYS A 82 5.48 6.95 -13.76
C LYS A 82 5.03 5.49 -13.69
N PRO A 83 3.72 5.24 -13.56
CA PRO A 83 3.18 3.89 -13.60
C PRO A 83 3.57 3.18 -14.89
N ARG A 84 3.89 1.90 -14.80
CA ARG A 84 4.24 1.07 -15.96
C ARG A 84 3.18 0.01 -16.16
N TYR A 85 2.66 -0.07 -17.36
CA TYR A 85 1.72 -1.09 -17.80
C TYR A 85 2.41 -1.99 -18.82
N ARG A 86 2.26 -3.30 -18.68
CA ARG A 86 2.73 -4.27 -19.64
C ARG A 86 1.62 -5.29 -19.92
N ALA A 87 1.38 -5.63 -21.18
CA ALA A 87 0.55 -6.78 -21.51
C ALA A 87 1.20 -8.05 -20.93
N GLY A 88 0.42 -8.87 -20.25
CA GLY A 88 0.87 -10.18 -19.80
C GLY A 88 0.98 -11.17 -20.98
N ASN A 89 1.61 -12.32 -20.73
CA ASN A 89 1.76 -13.38 -21.73
C ASN A 89 0.44 -14.08 -22.11
N THR A 90 -0.62 -13.84 -21.36
CA THR A 90 -1.95 -14.43 -21.53
C THR A 90 -2.95 -13.34 -21.88
N ASN A 91 -3.89 -13.61 -22.77
CA ASN A 91 -4.94 -12.66 -23.12
C ASN A 91 -5.73 -12.23 -21.89
N GLY A 92 -5.93 -10.90 -21.74
CA GLY A 92 -6.67 -10.30 -20.61
C GLY A 92 -5.87 -10.15 -19.32
N VAL A 93 -4.55 -10.37 -19.32
CA VAL A 93 -3.66 -10.11 -18.20
C VAL A 93 -2.92 -8.79 -18.41
N VAL A 94 -2.90 -7.95 -17.39
CA VAL A 94 -2.14 -6.71 -17.39
C VAL A 94 -1.23 -6.68 -16.17
N ASN A 95 0.06 -6.41 -16.39
CA ASN A 95 1.03 -6.18 -15.32
C ASN A 95 1.12 -4.69 -15.03
N VAL A 96 0.97 -4.31 -13.79
CA VAL A 96 1.07 -2.94 -13.31
C VAL A 96 2.19 -2.84 -12.29
N SER A 97 3.16 -1.98 -12.55
CA SER A 97 4.26 -1.69 -11.63
C SER A 97 4.27 -0.21 -11.29
N HIS A 98 4.21 0.11 -10.01
CA HIS A 98 4.22 1.49 -9.54
C HIS A 98 4.72 1.59 -8.09
N ARG A 99 4.93 2.83 -7.65
CA ARG A 99 5.18 3.20 -6.25
C ARG A 99 4.15 4.24 -5.83
N GLU A 100 3.44 3.97 -4.74
CA GLU A 100 2.39 4.85 -4.21
C GLU A 100 2.69 5.29 -2.78
N TYR A 101 2.21 6.47 -2.45
CA TYR A 101 2.08 6.93 -1.08
C TYR A 101 0.80 6.34 -0.46
N VAL A 102 0.93 5.72 0.71
CA VAL A 102 -0.21 5.09 1.41
C VAL A 102 -0.76 6.00 2.50
N GLY A 103 0.12 6.63 3.28
CA GLY A 103 -0.29 7.51 4.38
C GLY A 103 0.86 7.87 5.31
N GLU A 104 0.54 8.65 6.33
CA GLU A 104 1.45 9.05 7.39
C GLU A 104 1.41 8.04 8.54
N ILE A 105 2.54 7.88 9.23
CA ILE A 105 2.67 7.07 10.44
C ILE A 105 2.98 7.99 11.62
N SER A 106 2.01 8.11 12.53
CA SER A 106 2.13 8.92 13.74
C SER A 106 2.74 8.12 14.88
N GLY A 107 3.43 8.81 15.77
CA GLY A 107 3.99 8.24 16.99
C GLY A 107 2.91 7.77 17.97
N ASP A 108 3.29 6.84 18.83
CA ASP A 108 2.50 6.45 20.00
C ASP A 108 3.43 6.26 21.19
N THR A 109 3.05 6.81 22.34
CA THR A 109 3.86 6.78 23.58
C THR A 109 3.88 5.38 24.22
N THR A 110 2.90 4.54 23.88
CA THR A 110 2.77 3.16 24.35
C THR A 110 2.96 2.16 23.21
N PHE A 111 1.88 1.84 22.53
CA PHE A 111 1.87 0.92 21.39
C PHE A 111 0.68 1.24 20.48
N GLY A 112 0.94 2.00 19.43
CA GLY A 112 -0.04 2.34 18.40
C GLY A 112 0.12 1.45 17.18
N VAL A 113 -1.00 0.98 16.61
CA VAL A 113 -1.02 0.09 15.46
C VAL A 113 -1.88 0.67 14.35
N ILE A 114 -1.37 0.59 13.13
CA ILE A 114 -2.12 0.79 11.89
C ILE A 114 -2.08 -0.49 11.07
N SER A 115 -3.15 -0.78 10.34
CA SER A 115 -3.21 -1.97 9.50
C SER A 115 -3.93 -1.71 8.19
N TYR A 116 -3.44 -2.37 7.12
CA TYR A 116 -3.98 -2.28 5.77
C TYR A 116 -4.13 -3.69 5.18
N PRO A 117 -5.34 -4.13 4.79
CA PRO A 117 -5.49 -5.38 4.04
C PRO A 117 -4.75 -5.30 2.71
N ILE A 118 -4.08 -6.37 2.31
CA ILE A 118 -3.32 -6.40 1.05
C ILE A 118 -4.22 -6.92 -0.06
N ASN A 119 -4.98 -5.99 -0.66
CA ASN A 119 -5.79 -6.24 -1.85
C ASN A 119 -5.74 -5.01 -2.77
N PRO A 120 -5.29 -5.15 -4.02
CA PRO A 120 -5.10 -4.03 -4.92
C PRO A 120 -6.39 -3.28 -5.28
N GLY A 121 -7.56 -3.86 -5.07
CA GLY A 121 -8.84 -3.18 -5.27
C GLY A 121 -9.22 -2.24 -4.13
N LEU A 122 -8.52 -2.30 -3.00
CA LEU A 122 -8.76 -1.41 -1.87
C LEU A 122 -7.93 -0.13 -2.00
N GLY A 123 -8.60 0.97 -2.29
CA GLY A 123 -7.94 2.24 -2.35
C GLY A 123 -7.37 2.73 -0.98
N SER A 124 -7.72 2.10 0.20
CA SER A 124 -7.05 2.33 1.50
C SER A 124 -5.63 1.83 1.52
N SER A 125 -5.37 0.75 0.81
CA SER A 125 -4.07 0.10 0.73
C SER A 125 -3.29 0.50 -0.52
N PHE A 126 -4.02 0.77 -1.62
CA PHE A 126 -3.48 1.13 -2.93
C PHE A 126 -4.28 2.29 -3.52
N PRO A 127 -3.99 3.55 -3.11
CA PRO A 127 -4.80 4.72 -3.46
C PRO A 127 -4.99 4.95 -4.96
N TRP A 128 -3.96 4.70 -5.76
CA TRP A 128 -4.05 4.84 -7.21
C TRP A 128 -4.47 3.54 -7.91
N LEU A 129 -3.86 2.40 -7.52
CA LEU A 129 -4.13 1.11 -8.17
C LEU A 129 -5.57 0.65 -7.93
N GLY A 130 -6.19 1.01 -6.80
CA GLY A 130 -7.56 0.63 -6.46
C GLY A 130 -8.56 0.98 -7.55
N GLY A 131 -8.43 2.16 -8.16
CA GLY A 131 -9.28 2.59 -9.28
C GLY A 131 -9.14 1.74 -10.56
N ILE A 132 -8.01 1.07 -10.73
CA ILE A 132 -7.72 0.23 -11.90
C ILE A 132 -8.05 -1.23 -11.61
N ALA A 133 -7.61 -1.74 -10.47
CA ALA A 133 -7.74 -3.15 -10.10
C ALA A 133 -9.21 -3.57 -9.95
N ASN A 134 -10.10 -2.65 -9.60
CA ASN A 134 -11.54 -2.90 -9.53
C ASN A 134 -12.20 -3.24 -10.88
N ASN A 135 -11.50 -3.01 -12.00
CA ASN A 135 -11.93 -3.45 -13.32
C ASN A 135 -11.48 -4.88 -13.66
N TYR A 136 -10.87 -5.59 -12.72
CA TYR A 136 -10.39 -6.95 -12.88
C TYR A 136 -10.91 -7.84 -11.75
N GLU A 137 -11.23 -9.10 -12.08
CA GLU A 137 -11.79 -10.05 -11.12
C GLU A 137 -10.74 -10.59 -10.15
N LYS A 138 -9.52 -10.82 -10.65
CA LYS A 138 -8.44 -11.46 -9.91
C LYS A 138 -7.12 -10.71 -10.05
N TYR A 139 -6.25 -10.92 -9.07
CA TYR A 139 -4.90 -10.39 -9.09
C TYR A 139 -3.88 -11.40 -8.58
N ARG A 140 -2.62 -11.18 -8.91
CA ARG A 140 -1.46 -11.88 -8.36
C ARG A 140 -0.35 -10.90 -8.03
N ILE A 141 0.19 -10.97 -6.84
CA ILE A 141 1.36 -10.17 -6.44
C ILE A 141 2.63 -10.89 -6.89
N ARG A 142 3.41 -10.25 -7.76
CA ARG A 142 4.75 -10.72 -8.17
C ARG A 142 5.81 -10.20 -7.22
N SER A 143 5.73 -8.94 -6.88
CA SER A 143 6.53 -8.32 -5.84
C SER A 143 5.76 -7.19 -5.17
N LEU A 144 5.97 -7.04 -3.88
CA LEU A 144 5.39 -5.98 -3.08
C LEU A 144 6.38 -5.63 -1.97
N THR A 145 6.62 -4.35 -1.77
CA THR A 145 7.51 -3.86 -0.72
C THR A 145 6.89 -2.63 -0.08
N TYR A 146 6.73 -2.66 1.22
CA TYR A 146 6.38 -1.49 2.02
C TYR A 146 7.66 -0.79 2.47
N GLU A 147 7.64 0.53 2.41
CA GLU A 147 8.77 1.39 2.79
C GLU A 147 8.28 2.47 3.75
N PHE A 148 8.85 2.50 4.93
CA PHE A 148 8.73 3.61 5.86
C PHE A 148 9.86 4.60 5.57
N ILE A 149 9.51 5.84 5.26
CA ILE A 149 10.43 6.95 5.06
C ILE A 149 10.33 7.86 6.29
N ASN A 150 11.39 7.91 7.06
CA ASN A 150 11.44 8.68 8.28
C ASN A 150 11.46 10.19 8.01
N ILE A 151 10.78 10.95 8.86
CA ILE A 151 10.90 12.42 8.97
C ILE A 151 11.37 12.83 10.39
N ALA A 152 11.45 11.86 11.29
CA ALA A 152 11.88 12.08 12.67
C ALA A 152 13.38 12.36 12.76
N ALA A 153 13.78 13.26 13.66
CA ALA A 153 15.16 13.53 13.97
C ALA A 153 15.79 12.38 14.80
N THR A 154 17.11 12.23 14.78
CA THR A 154 17.82 11.19 15.56
C THR A 154 17.69 11.34 17.08
N SER A 155 17.27 12.51 17.56
CA SER A 155 16.94 12.76 18.97
C SER A 155 15.59 12.18 19.39
N GLU A 156 14.75 11.80 18.42
CA GLU A 156 13.43 11.25 18.68
C GLU A 156 13.51 9.84 19.22
N ARG A 157 12.68 9.56 20.22
CA ARG A 157 12.47 8.22 20.74
C ARG A 157 11.44 7.48 19.90
N GLY A 158 11.51 6.16 19.95
CA GLY A 158 10.49 5.30 19.36
C GLY A 158 11.08 4.28 18.42
N ARG A 159 10.34 3.23 18.25
CA ARG A 159 10.64 2.14 17.30
C ARG A 159 9.44 1.86 16.45
N ILE A 160 9.67 1.64 15.19
CA ILE A 160 8.66 1.17 14.25
C ILE A 160 8.89 -0.30 13.95
N THR A 161 7.83 -1.09 14.04
CA THR A 161 7.81 -2.50 13.66
C THR A 161 6.83 -2.67 12.51
N MET A 162 7.25 -3.32 11.43
CA MET A 162 6.38 -3.66 10.30
C MET A 162 6.33 -5.18 10.11
N ALA A 163 5.15 -5.71 9.82
CA ALA A 163 4.94 -7.13 9.54
C ALA A 163 3.79 -7.32 8.54
N VAL A 164 3.71 -8.52 7.96
CA VAL A 164 2.54 -8.97 7.20
C VAL A 164 1.99 -10.21 7.85
N ASP A 165 0.73 -10.13 8.27
CA ASP A 165 0.00 -11.25 8.86
C ASP A 165 -0.88 -11.91 7.78
N ASP A 166 -0.65 -13.20 7.55
CA ASP A 166 -1.41 -14.03 6.61
C ASP A 166 -2.72 -14.56 7.23
N VAL A 167 -2.86 -14.49 8.56
CA VAL A 167 -4.00 -15.08 9.27
C VAL A 167 -5.25 -14.20 9.19
N LEU A 168 -5.08 -12.87 9.09
CA LEU A 168 -6.16 -11.88 8.96
C LEU A 168 -7.13 -11.78 10.16
N ASP A 169 -6.82 -12.41 11.29
CA ASP A 169 -7.69 -12.43 12.45
C ASP A 169 -7.64 -11.11 13.25
N ALA A 170 -7.03 -11.11 14.40
CA ALA A 170 -6.91 -9.92 15.23
C ALA A 170 -5.66 -9.10 14.90
N VAL A 171 -5.77 -7.79 15.04
CA VAL A 171 -4.59 -6.91 14.98
C VAL A 171 -3.80 -7.05 16.27
N PRO A 172 -2.46 -7.17 16.25
CA PRO A 172 -1.64 -7.23 17.45
C PRO A 172 -1.92 -6.09 18.41
N THR A 173 -2.00 -6.39 19.71
CA THR A 173 -2.27 -5.40 20.75
C THR A 173 -1.04 -5.00 21.53
N ASN A 174 0.06 -5.70 21.32
CA ASN A 174 1.33 -5.45 21.99
C ASN A 174 2.52 -5.87 21.12
N LYS A 175 3.71 -5.52 21.55
CA LYS A 175 4.96 -5.79 20.82
C LYS A 175 5.28 -7.28 20.73
N VAL A 176 4.91 -8.07 21.72
CA VAL A 176 5.17 -9.53 21.74
C VAL A 176 4.41 -10.20 20.61
N ASP A 177 3.13 -9.83 20.43
CA ASP A 177 2.30 -10.38 19.35
C ASP A 177 2.87 -10.00 17.97
N MET A 178 3.39 -8.76 17.81
CA MET A 178 4.02 -8.34 16.55
C MET A 178 5.21 -9.20 16.18
N PHE A 179 6.05 -9.59 17.14
CA PHE A 179 7.23 -10.43 16.88
C PHE A 179 6.92 -11.93 16.73
N GLN A 180 5.69 -12.35 16.98
CA GLN A 180 5.23 -13.70 16.63
C GLN A 180 4.87 -13.82 15.15
N ILE A 181 4.64 -12.69 14.47
CA ILE A 181 4.40 -12.67 13.02
C ILE A 181 5.73 -12.92 12.29
N ALA A 182 5.73 -13.86 11.36
CA ALA A 182 6.91 -14.19 10.58
C ALA A 182 7.37 -12.97 9.73
N ASP A 183 8.70 -12.84 9.58
CA ASP A 183 9.34 -11.78 8.79
C ASP A 183 9.08 -10.35 9.30
N ALA A 184 8.67 -10.19 10.58
CA ALA A 184 8.57 -8.87 11.20
C ALA A 184 9.93 -8.17 11.23
N VAL A 185 9.94 -6.89 10.85
CA VAL A 185 11.14 -6.04 10.84
C VAL A 185 10.94 -4.86 11.78
N GLU A 186 11.98 -4.50 12.52
CA GLU A 186 11.94 -3.38 13.45
C GLU A 186 13.15 -2.46 13.26
N GLY A 187 12.93 -1.17 13.36
CA GLY A 187 13.95 -0.14 13.33
C GLY A 187 13.59 1.05 14.22
N PRO A 188 14.54 1.96 14.48
CA PRO A 188 14.24 3.22 15.13
C PRO A 188 13.41 4.11 14.20
N VAL A 189 12.58 5.00 14.75
CA VAL A 189 11.70 5.89 13.96
C VAL A 189 12.46 6.91 13.11
N TRP A 190 13.72 7.12 13.35
CA TRP A 190 14.60 8.03 12.59
C TRP A 190 15.40 7.34 11.47
N GLU A 191 15.18 6.04 11.22
CA GLU A 191 15.77 5.31 10.10
C GLU A 191 14.69 4.81 9.13
N PRO A 192 14.97 4.79 7.83
CA PRO A 192 14.06 4.18 6.86
C PRO A 192 14.00 2.67 7.06
N LEU A 193 12.81 2.10 6.93
CA LEU A 193 12.58 0.67 7.12
C LEU A 193 11.87 0.09 5.88
N ARG A 194 12.23 -1.11 5.48
CA ARG A 194 11.64 -1.81 4.33
C ARG A 194 11.17 -3.20 4.72
N LEU A 195 9.97 -3.54 4.27
CA LEU A 195 9.40 -4.87 4.43
C LEU A 195 9.01 -5.42 3.06
N LYS A 196 9.64 -6.52 2.65
CA LYS A 196 9.28 -7.23 1.43
C LYS A 196 8.20 -8.26 1.74
N VAL A 197 7.10 -8.18 1.02
CA VAL A 197 5.97 -9.11 1.13
C VAL A 197 6.23 -10.33 0.22
N ARG A 198 5.80 -11.51 0.66
CA ARG A 198 5.88 -12.73 -0.13
C ARG A 198 4.94 -12.64 -1.35
N PRO A 199 5.34 -13.17 -2.52
CA PRO A 199 4.46 -13.26 -3.68
C PRO A 199 3.20 -14.06 -3.34
N SER A 200 2.05 -13.62 -3.85
CA SER A 200 0.78 -14.33 -3.64
C SER A 200 0.46 -15.29 -4.78
N GLY A 201 -0.46 -16.21 -4.52
CA GLY A 201 -1.20 -16.92 -5.55
C GLY A 201 -2.17 -16.00 -6.30
N LEU A 202 -3.08 -16.58 -7.07
CA LEU A 202 -4.16 -15.87 -7.75
C LEU A 202 -5.32 -15.68 -6.75
N LEU A 203 -5.66 -14.45 -6.43
CA LEU A 203 -6.67 -14.05 -5.47
C LEU A 203 -7.73 -13.16 -6.12
N PHE A 204 -8.90 -13.02 -5.48
CA PHE A 204 -9.98 -12.17 -5.97
C PHE A 204 -9.78 -10.72 -5.54
N THR A 205 -10.10 -9.81 -6.45
CA THR A 205 -10.12 -8.36 -6.18
C THR A 205 -11.40 -8.01 -5.43
N ARG A 206 -11.28 -7.12 -4.44
CA ARG A 206 -12.42 -6.51 -3.73
C ARG A 206 -12.25 -5.01 -3.58
N ASN A 207 -13.35 -4.30 -3.54
CA ASN A 207 -13.38 -2.83 -3.44
C ASN A 207 -13.91 -2.30 -2.10
N GLY A 208 -14.20 -3.18 -1.16
CA GLY A 208 -14.73 -2.80 0.15
C GLY A 208 -14.72 -3.96 1.15
N PRO A 209 -15.29 -3.77 2.34
CA PRO A 209 -15.45 -4.81 3.33
C PRO A 209 -16.35 -5.92 2.80
N LEU A 210 -16.02 -7.16 3.13
CA LEU A 210 -16.82 -8.35 2.83
C LEU A 210 -17.25 -9.02 4.14
N SER A 211 -18.47 -9.51 4.18
CA SER A 211 -19.01 -10.28 5.31
C SER A 211 -19.43 -11.67 4.86
N GLY A 212 -19.25 -12.67 5.72
CA GLY A 212 -19.66 -14.04 5.45
C GLY A 212 -18.82 -14.78 4.41
N VAL A 213 -17.63 -14.28 4.08
CA VAL A 213 -16.68 -14.91 3.14
C VAL A 213 -15.32 -15.10 3.81
N ASP A 214 -14.57 -16.10 3.35
CA ASP A 214 -13.18 -16.26 3.77
C ASP A 214 -12.29 -15.21 3.08
N LEU A 215 -11.81 -14.25 3.86
CA LEU A 215 -10.95 -13.16 3.37
C LEU A 215 -9.62 -13.66 2.80
N LYS A 216 -9.16 -14.85 3.16
CA LYS A 216 -7.93 -15.46 2.61
C LYS A 216 -8.01 -15.73 1.10
N THR A 217 -9.23 -15.82 0.55
CA THR A 217 -9.43 -15.95 -0.90
C THR A 217 -9.33 -14.60 -1.64
N TYR A 218 -9.39 -13.51 -0.91
CA TYR A 218 -9.35 -12.15 -1.44
C TYR A 218 -8.04 -11.43 -1.11
N ASP A 219 -7.61 -11.47 0.14
CA ASP A 219 -6.46 -10.69 0.61
C ASP A 219 -5.20 -11.54 0.66
N ALA A 220 -4.09 -10.98 0.20
CA ALA A 220 -2.77 -11.60 0.28
C ALA A 220 -2.13 -11.45 1.67
N GLY A 221 -2.92 -11.13 2.67
CA GLY A 221 -2.50 -10.86 4.03
C GLY A 221 -2.93 -9.46 4.49
N ARG A 222 -2.46 -9.07 5.65
CA ARG A 222 -2.65 -7.74 6.24
C ARG A 222 -1.29 -7.14 6.58
N PHE A 223 -0.98 -6.01 5.99
CA PHE A 223 0.16 -5.20 6.43
C PHE A 223 -0.17 -4.54 7.76
N ILE A 224 0.76 -4.60 8.69
CA ILE A 224 0.66 -4.03 10.02
C ILE A 224 1.91 -3.21 10.29
N ALA A 225 1.74 -1.98 10.73
CA ALA A 225 2.82 -1.18 11.27
C ALA A 225 2.47 -0.73 12.69
N ALA A 226 3.40 -0.91 13.61
CA ALA A 226 3.25 -0.51 15.00
C ALA A 226 4.37 0.44 15.38
N ILE A 227 4.03 1.54 16.05
CA ILE A 227 5.01 2.41 16.71
C ILE A 227 4.90 2.23 18.23
N SER A 228 6.04 2.10 18.88
CA SER A 228 6.13 1.97 20.32
C SER A 228 7.13 2.92 20.93
N ASN A 229 6.81 3.41 22.15
CA ASN A 229 7.69 4.26 22.96
C ASN A 229 8.16 5.55 22.24
N ALA A 230 7.32 6.12 21.39
CA ALA A 230 7.59 7.43 20.81
C ALA A 230 7.52 8.53 21.89
N SER A 231 8.18 9.66 21.65
CA SER A 231 8.14 10.83 22.56
C SER A 231 6.75 11.48 22.59
N ASP A 232 6.03 11.43 21.47
CA ASP A 232 4.72 12.05 21.27
C ASP A 232 3.96 11.37 20.11
N SER A 233 2.76 11.91 19.80
CA SER A 233 1.88 11.43 18.72
C SER A 233 2.06 12.17 17.40
N THR A 234 3.12 12.97 17.22
CA THR A 234 3.40 13.62 15.94
C THR A 234 3.77 12.61 14.86
N VAL A 235 3.64 13.01 13.60
CA VAL A 235 4.02 12.16 12.46
C VAL A 235 5.51 11.87 12.51
N LYS A 236 5.88 10.59 12.46
CA LYS A 236 7.27 10.12 12.52
C LYS A 236 7.80 9.76 11.13
N GLY A 237 6.93 9.51 10.18
CA GLY A 237 7.31 9.22 8.80
C GLY A 237 6.12 8.94 7.90
N GLU A 238 6.45 8.59 6.67
CA GLU A 238 5.51 8.32 5.58
C GLU A 238 5.63 6.87 5.12
N LEU A 239 4.49 6.27 4.79
CA LEU A 239 4.41 4.91 4.27
C LEU A 239 4.23 4.94 2.75
N PHE A 240 5.11 4.25 2.06
CA PHE A 240 5.03 3.99 0.63
C PHE A 240 4.89 2.49 0.36
N VAL A 241 4.26 2.16 -0.76
CA VAL A 241 4.18 0.80 -1.29
C VAL A 241 4.71 0.77 -2.72
N THR A 242 5.65 -0.15 -2.98
CA THR A 242 6.18 -0.41 -4.32
C THR A 242 5.77 -1.81 -4.74
N TYR A 243 5.20 -1.95 -5.92
CA TYR A 243 4.65 -3.23 -6.36
C TYR A 243 4.85 -3.53 -7.85
N ASP A 244 4.77 -4.82 -8.16
CA ASP A 244 4.54 -5.40 -9.49
C ASP A 244 3.42 -6.43 -9.35
N ILE A 245 2.24 -6.11 -9.90
CA ILE A 245 1.01 -6.87 -9.74
C ILE A 245 0.43 -7.22 -11.11
N GLU A 246 0.03 -8.49 -11.26
CA GLU A 246 -0.74 -8.97 -12.40
C GLU A 246 -2.24 -8.83 -12.09
N LEU A 247 -2.97 -8.22 -13.01
CA LEU A 247 -4.43 -8.13 -13.00
C LEU A 247 -5.00 -9.09 -14.06
N HIS A 248 -5.94 -9.92 -13.66
CA HIS A 248 -6.50 -10.99 -14.47
C HIS A 248 -8.01 -10.83 -14.63
N ILE A 249 -8.53 -11.27 -15.77
CA ILE A 249 -9.95 -11.34 -16.10
C ILE A 249 -10.59 -9.95 -15.99
N PRO A 250 -10.53 -9.14 -17.07
CA PRO A 250 -11.26 -7.87 -17.10
C PRO A 250 -12.75 -8.09 -16.83
N GLN A 251 -13.32 -7.28 -15.95
CA GLN A 251 -14.75 -7.31 -15.66
C GLN A 251 -15.35 -5.93 -15.93
N SER A 252 -16.67 -5.87 -16.13
CA SER A 252 -17.36 -4.59 -16.23
C SER A 252 -17.17 -3.82 -14.91
N ALA A 253 -16.85 -2.54 -15.02
CA ALA A 253 -16.73 -1.68 -13.84
C ALA A 253 -18.01 -1.78 -13.01
N LYS A 254 -17.88 -2.27 -11.78
CA LYS A 254 -18.97 -2.16 -10.80
C LYS A 254 -19.13 -0.69 -10.54
N CYS A 255 -20.36 -0.20 -10.61
CA CYS A 255 -20.65 1.17 -10.25
C CYS A 255 -20.25 1.36 -8.78
N PRO A 256 -19.23 2.17 -8.47
CA PRO A 256 -18.74 2.30 -7.10
C PRO A 256 -19.73 3.16 -6.33
N GLY A 257 -20.77 2.54 -5.78
CA GLY A 257 -21.76 3.24 -4.97
C GLY A 257 -22.32 2.32 -3.90
N ASP A 258 -22.61 2.89 -2.76
CA ASP A 258 -23.34 2.23 -1.68
C ASP A 258 -24.81 2.63 -1.75
N TYR A 259 -25.66 1.64 -1.65
CA TYR A 259 -27.10 1.82 -1.53
C TYR A 259 -27.57 1.22 -0.21
N GLY A 260 -28.33 1.97 0.53
CA GLY A 260 -28.93 1.50 1.76
C GLY A 260 -30.42 1.82 1.81
N ALA A 261 -31.20 0.89 2.31
CA ALA A 261 -32.62 1.08 2.56
C ALA A 261 -33.00 0.49 3.92
N GLY A 262 -33.93 1.11 4.60
CA GLY A 262 -34.43 0.64 5.88
C GLY A 262 -35.82 1.14 6.14
N THR A 263 -36.57 0.34 6.89
CA THR A 263 -37.89 0.73 7.41
C THR A 263 -37.88 0.60 8.93
N VAL A 264 -38.39 1.59 9.61
CA VAL A 264 -38.49 1.59 11.06
C VAL A 264 -39.96 1.84 11.47
N ALA A 265 -40.42 1.12 12.49
CA ALA A 265 -41.78 1.25 12.97
C ALA A 265 -42.04 2.62 13.62
N SER A 266 -40.98 3.26 14.14
CA SER A 266 -41.07 4.60 14.76
C SER A 266 -39.79 5.38 14.37
N PHE A 267 -39.99 6.50 13.71
CA PHE A 267 -38.91 7.40 13.34
C PHE A 267 -38.35 8.08 14.60
N ASN A 268 -37.04 7.96 14.75
CA ASN A 268 -36.31 8.64 15.82
C ASN A 268 -35.55 9.83 15.24
N GLN A 269 -35.90 11.02 15.64
CA GLN A 269 -35.31 12.28 15.16
C GLN A 269 -33.80 12.37 15.40
N SER A 270 -33.31 11.78 16.50
CA SER A 270 -31.89 11.73 16.84
C SER A 270 -31.13 10.54 16.24
N GLN A 271 -31.87 9.57 15.68
CA GLN A 271 -31.31 8.34 15.13
C GLN A 271 -31.95 7.96 13.79
N PRO A 272 -31.85 8.83 12.77
CA PRO A 272 -32.65 8.72 11.54
C PRO A 272 -32.25 7.53 10.66
N PHE A 273 -31.09 6.91 10.92
CA PHE A 273 -30.55 5.80 10.12
C PHE A 273 -30.64 4.44 10.82
N THR A 274 -31.40 4.36 11.94
CA THR A 274 -31.60 3.07 12.61
C THR A 274 -32.30 2.09 11.65
N GLY A 275 -31.71 0.89 11.50
CA GLY A 275 -32.22 -0.16 10.60
C GLY A 275 -31.84 0.01 9.13
N VAL A 276 -31.11 1.05 8.73
CA VAL A 276 -30.56 1.17 7.38
C VAL A 276 -29.36 0.24 7.22
N VAL A 277 -29.39 -0.63 6.22
CA VAL A 277 -28.31 -1.53 5.86
C VAL A 277 -27.75 -1.11 4.51
N LEU A 278 -26.48 -0.80 4.44
CA LEU A 278 -25.79 -0.50 3.18
C LEU A 278 -25.52 -1.81 2.42
N THR A 279 -25.83 -1.80 1.14
CA THR A 279 -25.47 -2.87 0.20
C THR A 279 -24.62 -2.25 -0.91
N GLY A 280 -23.40 -2.71 -1.05
CA GLY A 280 -22.49 -2.16 -2.06
C GLY A 280 -21.05 -2.23 -1.57
N GLY A 281 -20.20 -1.47 -2.17
CA GLY A 281 -18.77 -1.52 -1.90
C GLY A 281 -18.09 -0.16 -2.06
N LEU A 282 -18.76 0.94 -1.70
CA LEU A 282 -18.13 2.24 -1.69
C LEU A 282 -17.13 2.30 -0.54
N ASP A 283 -15.87 2.14 -0.88
CA ASP A 283 -14.80 2.26 0.09
C ASP A 283 -14.71 3.72 0.57
N GLY A 284 -14.68 3.87 1.88
CA GLY A 284 -14.58 5.17 2.51
C GLY A 284 -15.90 5.78 2.96
N PHE A 285 -17.05 5.15 2.72
CA PHE A 285 -18.35 5.61 3.21
C PHE A 285 -19.03 4.55 4.08
N SER A 286 -19.59 4.97 5.20
CA SER A 286 -20.41 4.13 6.07
C SER A 286 -21.48 4.96 6.78
N ILE A 287 -22.51 4.27 7.24
CA ILE A 287 -23.63 4.90 8.00
C ILE A 287 -23.56 4.47 9.46
N GLY A 288 -23.54 5.44 10.37
CA GLY A 288 -23.84 5.25 11.78
C GLY A 288 -25.30 5.55 12.06
N THR A 289 -25.73 5.36 13.31
CA THR A 289 -27.13 5.55 13.75
C THR A 289 -27.71 6.94 13.42
N TYR A 290 -26.89 7.98 13.42
CA TYR A 290 -27.29 9.38 13.15
C TYR A 290 -26.28 10.15 12.30
N LYS A 291 -25.32 9.46 11.68
CA LYS A 291 -24.23 10.11 10.94
C LYS A 291 -23.80 9.36 9.70
N TRP A 292 -23.35 10.10 8.71
CA TRP A 292 -22.57 9.65 7.57
C TRP A 292 -21.09 9.74 7.93
N LEU A 293 -20.35 8.69 7.69
CA LEU A 293 -18.94 8.54 8.03
C LEU A 293 -18.11 8.39 6.77
N PHE A 294 -17.01 9.15 6.67
CA PHE A 294 -16.10 9.14 5.54
C PHE A 294 -14.70 8.82 6.05
N SER A 295 -14.22 7.62 5.81
CA SER A 295 -12.88 7.21 6.23
C SER A 295 -11.77 7.77 5.32
N ARG A 296 -12.12 8.38 4.19
CA ARG A 296 -11.17 8.89 3.21
C ARG A 296 -11.49 10.30 2.73
N PRO A 297 -10.43 11.12 2.46
CA PRO A 297 -10.57 12.33 1.68
C PRO A 297 -11.08 12.03 0.25
N GLY A 298 -11.87 12.92 -0.29
CA GLY A 298 -12.45 12.78 -1.62
C GLY A 298 -13.73 13.60 -1.78
N VAL A 299 -14.31 13.53 -2.96
CA VAL A 299 -15.62 14.15 -3.22
C VAL A 299 -16.66 13.05 -3.40
N TYR A 300 -17.77 13.17 -2.68
CA TYR A 300 -18.84 12.19 -2.64
C TYR A 300 -20.16 12.84 -3.03
N LEU A 301 -20.96 12.11 -3.81
CA LEU A 301 -22.36 12.41 -4.06
C LEU A 301 -23.21 11.55 -3.13
N VAL A 302 -23.98 12.15 -2.24
CA VAL A 302 -24.90 11.43 -1.35
C VAL A 302 -26.31 11.89 -1.60
N SER A 303 -27.16 10.96 -2.03
CA SER A 303 -28.59 11.18 -2.18
C SER A 303 -29.33 10.48 -1.04
N TYR A 304 -30.20 11.22 -0.36
CA TYR A 304 -30.92 10.74 0.79
C TYR A 304 -32.44 10.99 0.60
N TYR A 305 -33.21 9.96 0.83
CA TYR A 305 -34.69 9.99 0.80
C TYR A 305 -35.21 9.49 2.14
N LEU A 306 -36.16 10.24 2.70
CA LEU A 306 -36.88 9.86 3.90
C LEU A 306 -38.39 10.12 3.69
N SER A 307 -39.20 9.09 3.92
CA SER A 307 -40.67 9.20 3.96
C SER A 307 -41.16 8.80 5.35
N VAL A 308 -41.98 9.64 5.96
CA VAL A 308 -42.51 9.48 7.31
C VAL A 308 -43.83 10.24 7.41
N SER A 309 -44.72 9.88 8.36
CA SER A 309 -46.05 10.49 8.45
C SER A 309 -46.03 12.00 8.74
N THR A 310 -44.99 12.47 9.43
CA THR A 310 -44.78 13.91 9.68
C THR A 310 -43.29 14.17 9.74
N ILE A 311 -42.78 15.15 8.98
CA ILE A 311 -41.37 15.44 8.91
C ILE A 311 -41.09 16.94 9.09
N GLY A 312 -40.05 17.24 9.84
CA GLY A 312 -39.49 18.57 9.99
C GLY A 312 -38.26 18.80 9.09
N THR A 313 -37.42 19.73 9.47
CA THR A 313 -36.23 20.08 8.74
C THR A 313 -35.00 19.40 9.35
N PRO A 314 -34.13 18.77 8.55
CA PRO A 314 -32.87 18.22 9.06
C PRO A 314 -31.87 19.33 9.34
N THR A 315 -31.02 19.04 10.32
CA THR A 315 -29.80 19.81 10.58
C THR A 315 -28.58 18.93 10.29
N PHE A 316 -27.65 19.47 9.53
CA PHE A 316 -26.41 18.81 9.18
C PHE A 316 -25.24 19.50 9.88
N ILE A 317 -24.49 18.75 10.68
CA ILE A 317 -23.30 19.24 11.37
C ILE A 317 -22.11 18.51 10.79
N THR A 318 -21.24 19.23 10.09
CA THR A 318 -20.06 18.69 9.39
C THR A 318 -18.81 18.75 10.26
N SER A 319 -17.96 17.74 10.15
CA SER A 319 -16.62 17.70 10.76
C SER A 319 -15.64 17.09 9.77
N GLY A 320 -14.59 17.84 9.42
CA GLY A 320 -13.58 17.42 8.46
C GLY A 320 -14.04 17.36 7.01
N CYS A 321 -15.21 17.95 6.70
CA CYS A 321 -15.76 18.00 5.34
C CYS A 321 -16.63 19.26 5.16
N SER A 322 -16.86 19.62 3.90
CA SER A 322 -17.83 20.63 3.48
C SER A 322 -18.96 19.97 2.68
N MET A 323 -20.17 20.53 2.74
CA MET A 323 -21.35 19.98 2.07
C MET A 323 -22.10 21.07 1.32
N SER A 324 -22.44 20.79 0.06
CA SER A 324 -23.40 21.57 -0.73
C SER A 324 -24.61 20.68 -1.01
N THR A 325 -25.79 21.13 -0.61
CA THR A 325 -27.02 20.32 -0.66
C THR A 325 -28.11 21.00 -1.48
N ALA A 326 -28.71 20.27 -2.39
CA ALA A 326 -30.01 20.57 -2.97
C ALA A 326 -31.06 19.66 -2.31
N SER A 327 -32.17 20.23 -1.85
CA SER A 327 -33.22 19.47 -1.17
C SER A 327 -34.59 19.89 -1.63
N ALA A 328 -35.51 18.92 -1.57
CA ALA A 328 -36.92 19.13 -1.73
C ALA A 328 -37.67 18.45 -0.58
N ASN A 329 -38.69 19.08 -0.04
CA ASN A 329 -39.46 18.56 1.07
C ASN A 329 -40.97 18.80 0.90
N SER A 330 -41.73 17.90 1.51
CA SER A 330 -43.16 18.06 1.78
C SER A 330 -43.39 17.75 3.26
N SER A 331 -44.64 17.79 3.71
CA SER A 331 -44.97 17.43 5.10
C SER A 331 -44.67 15.97 5.47
N THR A 332 -44.46 15.11 4.49
CA THR A 332 -44.28 13.66 4.68
C THR A 332 -43.01 13.09 3.99
N VAL A 333 -42.35 13.87 3.14
CA VAL A 333 -41.19 13.40 2.36
C VAL A 333 -40.08 14.43 2.41
N TRP A 334 -38.88 13.96 2.64
CA TRP A 334 -37.66 14.72 2.45
C TRP A 334 -36.75 14.01 1.42
N MET A 335 -36.27 14.79 0.49
CA MET A 335 -35.25 14.34 -0.48
C MET A 335 -34.12 15.35 -0.49
N SER A 336 -32.87 14.84 -0.51
CA SER A 336 -31.69 15.67 -0.69
C SER A 336 -30.65 14.97 -1.55
N THR A 337 -29.94 15.78 -2.31
CA THR A 337 -28.71 15.35 -3.00
C THR A 337 -27.60 16.31 -2.61
N SER A 338 -26.54 15.78 -2.07
CA SER A 338 -25.44 16.55 -1.50
C SER A 338 -24.13 16.19 -2.15
N ILE A 339 -23.33 17.19 -2.52
CA ILE A 339 -21.92 17.03 -2.87
C ILE A 339 -21.14 17.32 -1.61
N ILE A 340 -20.34 16.35 -1.18
CA ILE A 340 -19.58 16.37 0.06
C ILE A 340 -18.11 16.30 -0.28
N THR A 341 -17.35 17.35 0.06
CA THR A 341 -15.90 17.39 -0.09
C THR A 341 -15.26 17.08 1.26
N VAL A 342 -14.65 15.90 1.35
CA VAL A 342 -13.96 15.39 2.54
C VAL A 342 -12.49 15.75 2.43
N THR A 343 -11.97 16.50 3.40
CA THR A 343 -10.59 17.01 3.40
C THR A 343 -9.66 16.23 4.31
N VAL A 344 -10.21 15.52 5.31
CA VAL A 344 -9.44 14.72 6.27
C VAL A 344 -10.07 13.34 6.44
N PRO A 345 -9.29 12.30 6.76
CA PRO A 345 -9.83 10.98 7.05
C PRO A 345 -10.71 11.02 8.33
N ASN A 346 -11.66 10.08 8.40
CA ASN A 346 -12.64 9.97 9.49
C ASN A 346 -13.54 11.20 9.69
N ALA A 347 -13.75 11.95 8.61
CA ALA A 347 -14.74 13.01 8.57
C ALA A 347 -16.17 12.45 8.76
N TYR A 348 -17.06 13.28 9.27
CA TYR A 348 -18.45 12.87 9.43
C TYR A 348 -19.44 14.03 9.25
N ILE A 349 -20.69 13.67 8.96
CA ILE A 349 -21.84 14.57 8.95
C ILE A 349 -22.88 13.98 9.88
N ASN A 350 -23.18 14.67 10.99
CA ASN A 350 -24.30 14.33 11.85
C ASN A 350 -25.60 14.85 11.23
N VAL A 351 -26.60 14.00 11.20
CA VAL A 351 -27.94 14.34 10.69
C VAL A 351 -28.95 14.19 11.82
N THR A 352 -29.61 15.28 12.17
CA THR A 352 -30.66 15.32 13.18
C THR A 352 -31.86 16.07 12.63
N TRP A 353 -33.06 15.82 13.18
CA TRP A 353 -34.31 16.42 12.76
C TRP A 353 -34.95 17.21 13.91
N ASN A 354 -35.51 18.34 13.59
CA ASN A 354 -36.19 19.15 14.62
C ASN A 354 -37.59 18.60 15.00
N SER A 355 -38.22 17.83 14.10
CA SER A 355 -39.49 17.14 14.36
C SER A 355 -39.65 15.97 13.40
N GLY A 356 -40.49 15.00 13.76
CA GLY A 356 -40.84 13.85 12.94
C GLY A 356 -41.49 12.77 13.77
N ALA A 357 -42.50 12.10 13.23
CA ALA A 357 -43.23 11.04 13.90
C ALA A 357 -43.80 10.01 12.93
N GLY A 358 -43.89 8.77 13.39
CA GLY A 358 -44.52 7.66 12.68
C GLY A 358 -43.51 6.67 12.09
N ALA A 359 -44.04 5.71 11.35
CA ALA A 359 -43.22 4.76 10.60
C ALA A 359 -42.46 5.47 9.47
N ALA A 360 -41.21 5.11 9.26
CA ALA A 360 -40.36 5.75 8.27
C ALA A 360 -39.76 4.74 7.27
N THR A 361 -39.65 5.19 6.01
CA THR A 361 -38.84 4.52 4.99
C THR A 361 -37.66 5.42 4.64
N THR A 362 -36.49 4.91 4.78
CA THR A 362 -35.23 5.61 4.50
C THR A 362 -34.49 4.94 3.36
N THR A 363 -34.01 5.72 2.42
CA THR A 363 -33.14 5.28 1.34
C THR A 363 -31.98 6.23 1.23
N ILE A 364 -30.77 5.69 1.13
CA ILE A 364 -29.56 6.47 0.93
C ILE A 364 -28.74 5.84 -0.20
N PHE A 365 -28.20 6.69 -1.05
CA PHE A 365 -27.23 6.32 -2.08
C PHE A 365 -26.02 7.22 -1.93
N ALA A 366 -24.84 6.63 -1.93
CA ALA A 366 -23.57 7.34 -1.94
C ALA A 366 -22.67 6.83 -3.06
N ALA A 367 -22.02 7.73 -3.77
CA ALA A 367 -21.07 7.43 -4.83
C ALA A 367 -19.90 8.42 -4.81
N PRO A 368 -18.71 8.05 -5.29
CA PRO A 368 -17.66 9.03 -5.56
C PRO A 368 -18.16 10.02 -6.61
N TYR A 369 -17.90 11.29 -6.39
CA TYR A 369 -18.23 12.34 -7.34
C TYR A 369 -16.97 12.80 -8.05
N ASN A 370 -16.81 12.40 -9.30
CA ASN A 370 -15.72 12.85 -10.15
C ASN A 370 -16.23 14.04 -10.99
N ASN A 371 -15.75 15.24 -10.67
CA ASN A 371 -15.86 16.37 -11.60
C ASN A 371 -14.96 16.09 -12.80
N TYR A 372 -15.50 15.49 -13.84
CA TYR A 372 -14.87 15.55 -15.16
C TYR A 372 -15.17 16.96 -15.74
N ASN A 373 -14.25 17.90 -15.50
CA ASN A 373 -14.12 19.14 -16.27
C ASN A 373 -12.91 19.02 -17.20
#